data_b824d6149500485aafb758b84673f70b
#
_entry.id   b824d6149500485aafb758b84673f70b
#
_cell.length_a   1.000
_cell.length_b   1.000
_cell.length_c   1.000
_cell.angle_alpha   90.00
_cell.angle_beta   90.00
_cell.angle_gamma   90.00
#
_symmetry.space_group_name_H-M   'P 1'
#
loop_
_entity.id
_entity.type
_entity.pdbx_description
1 polymer ?
#
loop_
_entity_poly.entity_id
_entity_poly.type
_entity_poly.pdbx_seq_one_letter_code
_entity_poly.pdbx_strand_id
1 'polypeptide(L)'
;GEIIADGPSTDNGDLALGRNMLVGFMTWEGYNYEDAIILNERLLMDDALTSIHIEEYESESRDTKLGPEEITRDIPNVGEDALRDLDEEGIIRIGAEVNASDILVGKVTPKGETELTAEERLLRAIFGEKAREVRDTSLRLPHGETGIVVDVKIFSRENGDELPPGVNKLVRCYVATKRKINVGDKMAGRHGNKGVISRILPQ
;
A
#
# COMPACT_ATOMS: atom_id res chain seq x y z
N GLY A 1 -1.76 -32.72 19.48
CA GLY A 1 -0.88 -32.60 18.31
C GLY A 1 -1.61 -32.08 17.07
N GLU A 2 -2.87 -31.56 17.22
CA GLU A 2 -3.59 -30.93 16.12
C GLU A 2 -3.08 -29.49 15.90
N ILE A 3 -2.89 -29.11 14.63
CA ILE A 3 -2.46 -27.76 14.26
C ILE A 3 -3.68 -26.85 14.37
N ILE A 4 -3.55 -25.77 15.14
CA ILE A 4 -4.64 -24.80 15.37
C ILE A 4 -4.44 -23.47 14.63
N ALA A 5 -3.22 -23.16 14.20
CA ALA A 5 -2.89 -21.98 13.41
C ALA A 5 -1.54 -22.15 12.71
N ASP A 6 -1.43 -21.58 11.53
CA ASP A 6 -0.18 -21.36 10.80
C ASP A 6 0.02 -19.89 10.54
N GLY A 7 1.30 -19.45 10.54
CA GLY A 7 1.69 -18.08 10.20
C GLY A 7 2.24 -17.98 8.77
N PRO A 8 2.70 -16.79 8.36
CA PRO A 8 3.21 -16.55 7.00
C PRO A 8 4.45 -17.39 6.63
N SER A 9 5.20 -17.88 7.61
CA SER A 9 6.42 -18.65 7.45
C SER A 9 6.31 -20.09 7.96
N THR A 10 5.08 -20.60 8.12
CA THR A 10 4.80 -21.97 8.54
C THR A 10 3.92 -22.66 7.51
N ASP A 11 4.04 -23.97 7.42
CA ASP A 11 3.21 -24.84 6.59
C ASP A 11 2.94 -26.15 7.33
N ASN A 12 1.68 -26.46 7.56
CA ASN A 12 1.24 -27.64 8.31
C ASN A 12 1.94 -27.81 9.69
N GLY A 13 2.13 -26.70 10.41
CA GLY A 13 2.76 -26.66 11.71
C GLY A 13 4.29 -26.70 11.71
N ASP A 14 4.92 -26.84 10.56
CA ASP A 14 6.37 -26.83 10.38
C ASP A 14 6.88 -25.47 9.89
N LEU A 15 8.13 -25.15 10.24
CA LEU A 15 8.78 -23.93 9.76
C LEU A 15 9.07 -24.05 8.26
N ALA A 16 8.48 -23.16 7.46
CA ALA A 16 8.62 -23.09 6.01
C ALA A 16 9.26 -21.75 5.57
N LEU A 17 10.35 -21.37 6.25
CA LEU A 17 11.10 -20.15 5.96
C LEU A 17 12.24 -20.44 4.99
N GLY A 18 12.23 -19.75 3.84
CA GLY A 18 13.27 -19.85 2.83
C GLY A 18 13.18 -21.09 1.94
N ARG A 19 14.27 -21.41 1.29
CA ARG A 19 14.40 -22.48 0.30
C ARG A 19 15.73 -23.22 0.46
N ASN A 20 15.73 -24.50 0.15
CA ASN A 20 16.97 -25.26 0.00
C ASN A 20 17.63 -24.94 -1.34
N MET A 21 18.89 -24.55 -1.30
CA MET A 21 19.66 -24.14 -2.48
C MET A 21 20.94 -24.93 -2.61
N LEU A 22 21.39 -25.11 -3.85
CA LEU A 22 22.73 -25.61 -4.11
C LEU A 22 23.74 -24.48 -3.86
N VAL A 23 24.71 -24.71 -2.98
CA VAL A 23 25.71 -23.72 -2.59
C VAL A 23 27.11 -24.22 -2.95
N GLY A 24 27.87 -23.43 -3.66
CA GLY A 24 29.30 -23.65 -3.91
C GLY A 24 30.16 -22.81 -2.97
N PHE A 25 31.14 -23.43 -2.32
CA PHE A 25 32.11 -22.73 -1.47
C PHE A 25 33.42 -22.57 -2.24
N MET A 26 33.67 -21.39 -2.74
CA MET A 26 34.88 -21.04 -3.51
C MET A 26 35.10 -19.54 -3.49
N THR A 27 36.31 -19.12 -3.81
CA THR A 27 36.57 -17.70 -4.08
C THR A 27 36.07 -17.33 -5.49
N TRP A 28 35.38 -16.18 -5.62
CA TRP A 28 34.85 -15.73 -6.89
C TRP A 28 35.14 -14.25 -7.11
N GLU A 29 36.24 -13.96 -7.78
CA GLU A 29 36.65 -12.60 -8.18
C GLU A 29 36.61 -11.55 -7.06
N GLY A 30 36.68 -11.98 -5.81
CA GLY A 30 36.57 -11.12 -4.62
C GLY A 30 35.15 -10.66 -4.26
N TYR A 31 34.13 -10.98 -5.07
CA TYR A 31 32.75 -10.55 -4.81
C TYR A 31 32.06 -11.31 -3.67
N ASN A 32 32.64 -12.36 -3.18
CA ASN A 32 32.19 -13.12 -2.02
C ASN A 32 33.17 -13.03 -0.83
N TYR A 33 33.93 -11.93 -0.76
CA TYR A 33 34.87 -11.69 0.35
C TYR A 33 34.12 -11.55 1.69
N GLU A 34 34.66 -12.16 2.73
CA GLU A 34 34.05 -12.28 4.06
C GLU A 34 32.68 -12.97 4.01
N ASP A 35 31.61 -12.24 4.34
CA ASP A 35 30.23 -12.71 4.40
C ASP A 35 29.39 -12.30 3.17
N ALA A 36 30.03 -11.82 2.11
CA ALA A 36 29.37 -11.47 0.86
C ALA A 36 28.94 -12.73 0.10
N ILE A 37 27.75 -12.65 -0.50
CA ILE A 37 27.10 -13.76 -1.19
C ILE A 37 26.83 -13.39 -2.65
N ILE A 38 27.11 -14.30 -3.57
CA ILE A 38 26.77 -14.18 -4.98
C ILE A 38 25.57 -15.10 -5.25
N LEU A 39 24.59 -14.58 -5.98
CA LEU A 39 23.43 -15.35 -6.42
C LEU A 39 23.40 -15.48 -7.93
N ASN A 40 22.75 -16.57 -8.38
CA ASN A 40 22.40 -16.75 -9.77
C ASN A 40 21.05 -16.08 -10.05
N GLU A 41 20.93 -15.37 -11.17
CA GLU A 41 19.72 -14.66 -11.62
C GLU A 41 18.51 -15.58 -11.74
N ARG A 42 18.72 -16.87 -11.97
CA ARG A 42 17.65 -17.87 -12.00
C ARG A 42 16.78 -17.85 -10.73
N LEU A 43 17.37 -17.58 -9.55
CA LEU A 43 16.62 -17.48 -8.29
C LEU A 43 15.59 -16.33 -8.32
N LEU A 44 15.88 -15.25 -9.04
CA LEU A 44 14.96 -14.14 -9.24
C LEU A 44 13.88 -14.48 -10.27
N MET A 45 14.27 -15.18 -11.35
CA MET A 45 13.33 -15.61 -12.38
C MET A 45 12.32 -16.63 -11.84
N ASP A 46 12.79 -17.57 -11.04
CA ASP A 46 11.97 -18.63 -10.42
C ASP A 46 11.20 -18.14 -9.17
N ASP A 47 11.29 -16.86 -8.82
CA ASP A 47 10.71 -16.30 -7.59
C ASP A 47 11.07 -17.08 -6.30
N ALA A 48 12.26 -17.68 -6.26
CA ALA A 48 12.64 -18.61 -5.20
C ALA A 48 12.75 -17.98 -3.81
N LEU A 49 13.12 -16.68 -3.75
CA LEU A 49 13.24 -15.89 -2.52
C LEU A 49 12.38 -14.62 -2.58
N THR A 50 11.30 -14.67 -3.33
CA THR A 50 10.35 -13.59 -3.43
C THR A 50 9.34 -13.67 -2.30
N SER A 51 9.03 -12.52 -1.69
CA SER A 51 8.02 -12.39 -0.66
C SER A 51 6.89 -11.48 -1.10
N ILE A 52 5.69 -11.76 -0.59
CA ILE A 52 4.50 -10.92 -0.80
C ILE A 52 4.22 -10.22 0.53
N HIS A 53 4.17 -8.89 0.48
CA HIS A 53 3.83 -8.05 1.61
C HIS A 53 2.48 -7.41 1.35
N ILE A 54 1.55 -7.53 2.29
CA ILE A 54 0.22 -6.93 2.21
C ILE A 54 0.16 -5.84 3.28
N GLU A 55 0.02 -4.59 2.81
CA GLU A 55 -0.12 -3.41 3.67
C GLU A 55 -1.59 -2.98 3.71
N GLU A 56 -2.04 -2.59 4.90
CA GLU A 56 -3.39 -2.09 5.13
C GLU A 56 -3.37 -0.56 5.17
N TYR A 57 -4.21 0.06 4.36
CA TYR A 57 -4.43 1.50 4.33
C TYR A 57 -5.87 1.80 4.69
N GLU A 58 -6.07 2.65 5.68
CA GLU A 58 -7.38 2.94 6.24
C GLU A 58 -7.74 4.42 6.06
N SER A 59 -8.98 4.69 5.67
CA SER A 59 -9.55 6.03 5.60
C SER A 59 -10.90 6.07 6.29
N GLU A 60 -11.06 7.03 7.18
CA GLU A 60 -12.30 7.28 7.91
C GLU A 60 -12.97 8.55 7.43
N SER A 61 -14.28 8.52 7.30
CA SER A 61 -15.13 9.71 7.13
C SER A 61 -15.72 10.08 8.47
N ARG A 62 -15.33 11.24 8.99
CA ARG A 62 -15.74 11.74 10.31
C ARG A 62 -16.63 12.96 10.21
N ASP A 63 -17.47 13.16 11.24
CA ASP A 63 -18.17 14.41 11.44
C ASP A 63 -17.19 15.50 11.90
N THR A 64 -17.24 16.66 11.25
CA THR A 64 -16.49 17.85 11.66
C THR A 64 -17.42 18.97 12.06
N LYS A 65 -16.89 20.00 12.73
CA LYS A 65 -17.69 21.18 13.13
C LYS A 65 -18.27 21.94 11.93
N LEU A 66 -17.69 21.78 10.74
CA LEU A 66 -18.10 22.43 9.50
C LEU A 66 -19.00 21.57 8.62
N GLY A 67 -19.24 20.34 9.03
CA GLY A 67 -20.01 19.34 8.32
C GLY A 67 -19.30 17.98 8.26
N PRO A 68 -19.96 16.94 7.76
CA PRO A 68 -19.36 15.62 7.63
C PRO A 68 -18.33 15.59 6.50
N GLU A 69 -17.25 14.83 6.70
CA GLU A 69 -16.37 14.44 5.60
C GLU A 69 -17.11 13.48 4.67
N GLU A 70 -16.81 13.52 3.40
CA GLU A 70 -17.45 12.69 2.39
C GLU A 70 -16.41 11.88 1.62
N ILE A 71 -16.65 10.56 1.52
CA ILE A 71 -15.92 9.70 0.62
C ILE A 71 -16.60 9.76 -0.74
N THR A 72 -15.90 10.28 -1.75
CA THR A 72 -16.46 10.58 -3.06
C THR A 72 -15.39 10.57 -4.14
N ARG A 73 -15.81 10.29 -5.37
CA ARG A 73 -15.00 10.46 -6.57
C ARG A 73 -14.83 11.92 -7.01
N ASP A 74 -15.74 12.78 -6.61
CA ASP A 74 -15.75 14.22 -6.96
C ASP A 74 -14.74 14.99 -6.09
N ILE A 75 -13.48 14.94 -6.50
CA ILE A 75 -12.34 15.54 -5.80
C ILE A 75 -11.90 16.80 -6.55
N PRO A 76 -11.74 17.96 -5.87
CA PRO A 76 -11.32 19.18 -6.52
C PRO A 76 -9.86 19.09 -7.02
N ASN A 77 -9.59 19.70 -8.18
CA ASN A 77 -8.25 19.83 -8.78
C ASN A 77 -7.54 18.50 -9.08
N VAL A 78 -8.31 17.46 -9.38
CA VAL A 78 -7.79 16.13 -9.76
C VAL A 78 -8.26 15.80 -11.17
N GLY A 79 -7.33 15.39 -12.03
CA GLY A 79 -7.63 14.99 -13.40
C GLY A 79 -8.27 13.60 -13.48
N GLU A 80 -9.00 13.34 -14.57
CA GLU A 80 -9.67 12.05 -14.81
C GLU A 80 -8.72 10.85 -14.81
N ASP A 81 -7.48 11.03 -15.22
CA ASP A 81 -6.47 9.95 -15.21
C ASP A 81 -6.21 9.43 -13.80
N ALA A 82 -6.18 10.32 -12.79
CA ALA A 82 -5.99 9.95 -11.40
C ALA A 82 -7.24 9.30 -10.76
N LEU A 83 -8.40 9.46 -11.40
CA LEU A 83 -9.67 8.89 -10.95
C LEU A 83 -10.04 7.59 -11.68
N ARG A 84 -9.23 7.19 -12.65
CA ARG A 84 -9.53 6.07 -13.56
C ARG A 84 -9.85 4.76 -12.83
N ASP A 85 -9.10 4.44 -11.79
CA ASP A 85 -9.22 3.19 -11.05
C ASP A 85 -10.12 3.29 -9.82
N LEU A 86 -10.80 4.43 -9.62
CA LEU A 86 -11.80 4.62 -8.57
C LEU A 86 -13.19 4.25 -9.10
N ASP A 87 -13.99 3.64 -8.24
CA ASP A 87 -15.40 3.37 -8.50
C ASP A 87 -16.27 4.64 -8.37
N GLU A 88 -17.58 4.50 -8.50
CA GLU A 88 -18.53 5.62 -8.41
C GLU A 88 -18.56 6.26 -7.01
N GLU A 89 -18.20 5.51 -5.97
CA GLU A 89 -18.09 6.01 -4.59
C GLU A 89 -16.73 6.65 -4.29
N GLY A 90 -15.76 6.62 -5.23
CA GLY A 90 -14.42 7.14 -5.04
C GLY A 90 -13.46 6.18 -4.34
N ILE A 91 -13.75 4.89 -4.35
CA ILE A 91 -12.93 3.86 -3.74
C ILE A 91 -12.20 3.08 -4.83
N ILE A 92 -10.92 2.75 -4.60
CA ILE A 92 -10.10 2.00 -5.56
C ILE A 92 -10.67 0.60 -5.81
N ARG A 93 -10.67 0.18 -7.08
CA ARG A 93 -11.12 -1.17 -7.45
C ARG A 93 -10.08 -2.24 -7.09
N ILE A 94 -10.54 -3.43 -6.75
CA ILE A 94 -9.68 -4.61 -6.57
C ILE A 94 -9.02 -4.97 -7.91
N GLY A 95 -7.73 -5.30 -7.87
CA GLY A 95 -6.91 -5.61 -9.03
C GLY A 95 -6.25 -4.39 -9.68
N ALA A 96 -6.48 -3.17 -9.19
CA ALA A 96 -5.80 -1.99 -9.68
C ALA A 96 -4.31 -2.01 -9.31
N GLU A 97 -3.46 -1.68 -10.27
CA GLU A 97 -2.05 -1.39 -10.01
C GLU A 97 -1.93 0.04 -9.51
N VAL A 98 -1.29 0.22 -8.36
CA VAL A 98 -1.14 1.51 -7.70
C VAL A 98 0.33 1.85 -7.50
N ASN A 99 0.63 3.12 -7.73
CA ASN A 99 1.96 3.70 -7.55
C ASN A 99 1.91 4.79 -6.48
N ALA A 100 3.09 5.26 -6.09
CA ALA A 100 3.21 6.36 -5.14
C ALA A 100 2.33 7.56 -5.55
N SER A 101 1.59 8.08 -4.58
CA SER A 101 0.65 9.20 -4.72
C SER A 101 -0.69 8.90 -5.43
N ASP A 102 -0.91 7.70 -5.93
CA ASP A 102 -2.21 7.30 -6.46
C ASP A 102 -3.28 7.32 -5.35
N ILE A 103 -4.50 7.67 -5.72
CA ILE A 103 -5.62 7.77 -4.78
C ILE A 103 -6.18 6.38 -4.52
N LEU A 104 -6.22 5.97 -3.25
CA LEU A 104 -6.87 4.75 -2.80
C LEU A 104 -8.32 4.99 -2.41
N VAL A 105 -8.57 6.08 -1.69
CA VAL A 105 -9.91 6.49 -1.26
C VAL A 105 -10.05 7.99 -1.43
N GLY A 106 -10.93 8.41 -2.31
CA GLY A 106 -11.27 9.80 -2.51
C GLY A 106 -12.07 10.34 -1.33
N LYS A 107 -11.56 11.37 -0.68
CA LYS A 107 -12.23 12.01 0.46
C LYS A 107 -12.10 13.52 0.39
N VAL A 108 -13.16 14.20 0.72
CA VAL A 108 -13.19 15.65 0.83
C VAL A 108 -13.67 16.08 2.21
N THR A 109 -13.07 17.15 2.71
CA THR A 109 -13.38 17.74 4.01
C THR A 109 -13.90 19.16 3.82
N PRO A 110 -15.01 19.56 4.47
CA PRO A 110 -15.51 20.92 4.38
C PRO A 110 -14.47 21.95 4.87
N LYS A 111 -14.34 23.08 4.14
CA LYS A 111 -13.50 24.23 4.52
C LYS A 111 -14.30 25.24 5.33
N GLY A 112 -13.63 25.89 6.30
CA GLY A 112 -14.17 27.07 6.96
C GLY A 112 -14.01 28.35 6.12
N GLU A 113 -14.86 29.33 6.36
CA GLU A 113 -14.83 30.63 5.65
C GLU A 113 -13.48 31.36 5.74
N THR A 114 -12.72 31.10 6.80
CA THR A 114 -11.40 31.68 7.05
C THR A 114 -10.26 31.02 6.26
N GLU A 115 -10.48 29.82 5.73
CA GLU A 115 -9.50 29.06 4.95
C GLU A 115 -9.59 29.32 3.44
N LEU A 116 -10.56 30.12 3.00
CA LEU A 116 -10.75 30.47 1.59
C LEU A 116 -9.66 31.46 1.14
N THR A 117 -9.03 31.17 0.00
CA THR A 117 -8.14 32.12 -0.66
C THR A 117 -8.95 33.32 -1.20
N ALA A 118 -8.26 34.42 -1.50
CA ALA A 118 -8.90 35.59 -2.07
C ALA A 118 -9.62 35.31 -3.43
N GLU A 119 -9.02 34.37 -4.20
CA GLU A 119 -9.56 33.89 -5.48
C GLU A 119 -10.83 33.07 -5.30
N GLU A 120 -10.84 32.15 -4.32
CA GLU A 120 -12.00 31.32 -3.96
C GLU A 120 -13.17 32.18 -3.45
N ARG A 121 -12.88 33.23 -2.65
CA ARG A 121 -13.90 34.20 -2.20
C ARG A 121 -14.51 34.98 -3.38
N LEU A 122 -13.67 35.35 -4.35
CA LEU A 122 -14.13 36.05 -5.54
C LEU A 122 -15.02 35.16 -6.42
N LEU A 123 -14.61 33.90 -6.64
CA LEU A 123 -15.40 32.90 -7.37
C LEU A 123 -16.74 32.61 -6.70
N ARG A 124 -16.80 32.57 -5.37
CA ARG A 124 -18.02 32.45 -4.59
C ARG A 124 -18.95 33.63 -4.79
N ALA A 125 -18.41 34.85 -4.80
CA ALA A 125 -19.18 36.07 -5.02
C ALA A 125 -19.75 36.14 -6.44
N ILE A 126 -19.05 35.58 -7.46
CA ILE A 126 -19.47 35.64 -8.88
C ILE A 126 -20.40 34.49 -9.24
N PHE A 127 -20.14 33.26 -8.78
CA PHE A 127 -20.84 32.03 -9.18
C PHE A 127 -21.82 31.48 -8.13
N GLY A 128 -22.00 32.18 -7.00
CA GLY A 128 -22.88 31.74 -5.90
C GLY A 128 -22.38 30.48 -5.18
N GLU A 129 -23.28 29.84 -4.40
CA GLU A 129 -22.98 28.68 -3.54
C GLU A 129 -22.52 27.37 -4.27
N LYS A 130 -22.38 27.43 -5.60
CA LYS A 130 -22.00 26.27 -6.41
C LYS A 130 -20.50 25.90 -6.36
N ALA A 131 -19.64 26.78 -5.84
CA ALA A 131 -18.26 26.40 -5.55
C ALA A 131 -18.25 25.58 -4.25
N ARG A 132 -18.12 24.26 -4.34
CA ARG A 132 -17.96 23.38 -3.16
C ARG A 132 -16.77 23.83 -2.35
N GLU A 133 -17.01 24.25 -1.13
CA GLU A 133 -15.99 24.62 -0.16
C GLU A 133 -15.43 23.38 0.51
N VAL A 134 -14.72 22.56 -0.27
CA VAL A 134 -14.12 21.32 0.25
C VAL A 134 -12.65 21.26 -0.10
N ARG A 135 -11.91 20.64 0.78
CA ARG A 135 -10.49 20.36 0.65
C ARG A 135 -10.30 18.88 0.33
N ASP A 136 -9.40 18.57 -0.59
CA ASP A 136 -8.96 17.20 -0.85
C ASP A 136 -8.20 16.65 0.36
N THR A 137 -8.76 15.62 0.99
CA THR A 137 -8.16 14.86 2.08
C THR A 137 -8.10 13.38 1.76
N SER A 138 -8.04 13.05 0.47
CA SER A 138 -8.00 11.69 -0.03
C SER A 138 -6.83 10.89 0.53
N LEU A 139 -7.07 9.62 0.79
CA LEU A 139 -6.02 8.66 1.12
C LEU A 139 -5.23 8.34 -0.14
N ARG A 140 -3.94 8.59 -0.10
CA ARG A 140 -3.01 8.30 -1.20
C ARG A 140 -1.98 7.29 -0.77
N LEU A 141 -1.51 6.49 -1.73
CA LEU A 141 -0.41 5.57 -1.49
C LEU A 141 0.86 6.36 -1.13
N PRO A 142 1.56 6.02 -0.03
CA PRO A 142 2.77 6.72 0.38
C PRO A 142 3.88 6.68 -0.67
N HIS A 143 4.82 7.63 -0.58
CA HIS A 143 6.01 7.63 -1.42
C HIS A 143 6.86 6.38 -1.23
N GLY A 144 7.29 5.81 -2.35
CA GLY A 144 8.12 4.60 -2.36
C GLY A 144 7.33 3.30 -2.33
N GLU A 145 6.02 3.35 -2.12
CA GLU A 145 5.15 2.18 -2.16
C GLU A 145 4.55 2.00 -3.56
N THR A 146 4.43 0.73 -3.95
CA THR A 146 3.76 0.31 -5.18
C THR A 146 3.12 -1.06 -4.93
N GLY A 147 2.09 -1.40 -5.67
CA GLY A 147 1.50 -2.71 -5.51
C GLY A 147 0.22 -2.91 -6.28
N ILE A 148 -0.51 -3.96 -5.93
CA ILE A 148 -1.81 -4.30 -6.50
C ILE A 148 -2.83 -4.36 -5.37
N VAL A 149 -3.97 -3.74 -5.55
CA VAL A 149 -5.08 -3.80 -4.59
C VAL A 149 -5.68 -5.21 -4.61
N VAL A 150 -5.59 -5.91 -3.50
CA VAL A 150 -6.04 -7.31 -3.39
C VAL A 150 -7.39 -7.46 -2.69
N ASP A 151 -7.72 -6.52 -1.81
CA ASP A 151 -9.01 -6.50 -1.12
C ASP A 151 -9.39 -5.08 -0.69
N VAL A 152 -10.69 -4.82 -0.58
CA VAL A 152 -11.26 -3.58 -0.07
C VAL A 152 -12.43 -3.91 0.83
N LYS A 153 -12.43 -3.38 2.06
CA LYS A 153 -13.51 -3.54 3.03
C LYS A 153 -14.11 -2.19 3.36
N ILE A 154 -15.43 -2.13 3.31
CA ILE A 154 -16.20 -0.91 3.56
C ILE A 154 -17.13 -1.19 4.74
N PHE A 155 -17.03 -0.33 5.75
CA PHE A 155 -17.90 -0.35 6.93
C PHE A 155 -18.66 0.97 6.99
N SER A 156 -19.95 0.92 7.22
CA SER A 156 -20.82 2.10 7.26
C SER A 156 -21.86 2.00 8.37
N ARG A 157 -22.12 3.10 9.05
CA ARG A 157 -23.22 3.18 10.03
C ARG A 157 -24.57 2.93 9.40
N GLU A 158 -24.73 3.30 8.14
CA GLU A 158 -25.98 3.06 7.40
C GLU A 158 -26.26 1.56 7.23
N ASN A 159 -25.20 0.76 7.12
CA ASN A 159 -25.29 -0.70 7.05
C ASN A 159 -25.42 -1.38 8.42
N GLY A 160 -25.39 -0.62 9.52
CA GLY A 160 -25.47 -1.13 10.88
C GLY A 160 -24.13 -1.58 11.47
N ASP A 161 -23.00 -1.25 10.84
CA ASP A 161 -21.68 -1.59 11.35
C ASP A 161 -21.34 -0.78 12.61
N GLU A 162 -20.70 -1.42 13.58
CA GLU A 162 -20.17 -0.77 14.77
C GLU A 162 -18.91 0.02 14.43
N LEU A 163 -19.01 1.35 14.42
CA LEU A 163 -17.89 2.27 14.16
C LEU A 163 -17.63 3.14 15.39
N PRO A 164 -16.38 3.64 15.53
CA PRO A 164 -16.05 4.59 16.59
C PRO A 164 -16.96 5.80 16.59
N PRO A 165 -17.16 6.48 17.75
CA PRO A 165 -17.95 7.69 17.82
C PRO A 165 -17.47 8.77 16.84
N GLY A 166 -18.39 9.35 16.07
CA GLY A 166 -18.09 10.39 15.07
C GLY A 166 -17.61 9.88 13.72
N VAL A 167 -17.39 8.57 13.54
CA VAL A 167 -17.04 7.97 12.25
C VAL A 167 -18.32 7.46 11.57
N ASN A 168 -18.53 7.87 10.32
CA ASN A 168 -19.71 7.49 9.53
C ASN A 168 -19.41 6.35 8.55
N LYS A 169 -18.22 6.36 7.95
CA LYS A 169 -17.76 5.34 7.01
C LYS A 169 -16.27 5.09 7.22
N LEU A 170 -15.87 3.84 7.13
CA LEU A 170 -14.50 3.37 7.21
C LEU A 170 -14.21 2.52 6.00
N VAL A 171 -13.11 2.82 5.30
CA VAL A 171 -12.65 2.04 4.15
C VAL A 171 -11.24 1.55 4.42
N ARG A 172 -11.02 0.24 4.27
CA ARG A 172 -9.73 -0.43 4.36
C ARG A 172 -9.34 -0.98 3.02
N CYS A 173 -8.21 -0.55 2.51
CA CYS A 173 -7.62 -1.05 1.27
C CYS A 173 -6.39 -1.89 1.60
N TYR A 174 -6.32 -3.08 1.04
CA TYR A 174 -5.18 -3.98 1.18
C TYR A 174 -4.39 -3.98 -0.12
N VAL A 175 -3.14 -3.55 -0.04
CA VAL A 175 -2.24 -3.47 -1.20
C VAL A 175 -1.13 -4.50 -1.05
N ALA A 176 -1.01 -5.42 -2.00
CA ALA A 176 0.02 -6.43 -2.05
C ALA A 176 1.21 -5.95 -2.88
N THR A 177 2.40 -6.03 -2.30
CA THR A 177 3.68 -5.74 -2.95
C THR A 177 4.50 -7.01 -3.07
N LYS A 178 4.97 -7.30 -4.28
CA LYS A 178 5.89 -8.40 -4.54
C LYS A 178 7.32 -7.90 -4.43
N ARG A 179 8.04 -8.34 -3.41
CA ARG A 179 9.44 -7.96 -3.17
C ARG A 179 10.37 -9.07 -3.61
N LYS A 180 11.17 -8.81 -4.63
CA LYS A 180 12.23 -9.68 -5.09
C LYS A 180 13.54 -9.33 -4.39
N ILE A 181 14.39 -10.34 -4.27
CA ILE A 181 15.71 -10.17 -3.68
C ILE A 181 16.59 -9.26 -4.54
N ASN A 182 17.36 -8.41 -3.90
CA ASN A 182 18.24 -7.45 -4.54
C ASN A 182 19.65 -7.48 -3.95
N VAL A 183 20.60 -6.89 -4.67
CA VAL A 183 21.95 -6.62 -4.14
C VAL A 183 21.83 -5.73 -2.90
N GLY A 184 22.54 -6.07 -1.85
CA GLY A 184 22.46 -5.39 -0.54
C GLY A 184 21.51 -6.04 0.47
N ASP A 185 20.67 -6.98 0.04
CA ASP A 185 19.79 -7.70 0.96
C ASP A 185 20.58 -8.69 1.83
N LYS A 186 20.12 -8.87 3.06
CA LYS A 186 20.70 -9.83 4.00
C LYS A 186 20.08 -11.20 3.81
N MET A 187 20.94 -12.19 3.77
CA MET A 187 20.56 -13.61 3.77
C MET A 187 21.19 -14.35 4.93
N ALA A 188 20.58 -15.43 5.34
CA ALA A 188 21.13 -16.31 6.37
C ALA A 188 20.74 -17.77 6.13
N GLY A 189 21.60 -18.67 6.55
CA GLY A 189 21.23 -20.07 6.76
C GLY A 189 20.61 -20.28 8.14
N ARG A 190 20.34 -21.54 8.49
CA ARG A 190 19.72 -21.91 9.78
C ARG A 190 20.66 -21.89 10.98
N HIS A 191 21.96 -21.67 10.77
CA HIS A 191 23.00 -21.83 11.81
C HIS A 191 23.73 -20.51 12.13
N GLY A 192 23.08 -19.36 11.87
CA GLY A 192 23.65 -18.03 12.16
C GLY A 192 24.67 -17.53 11.13
N ASN A 193 24.88 -18.26 10.04
CA ASN A 193 25.70 -17.86 8.90
C ASN A 193 24.97 -16.80 8.07
N LYS A 194 25.09 -15.54 8.49
CA LYS A 194 24.49 -14.38 7.81
C LYS A 194 25.46 -13.79 6.79
N GLY A 195 24.92 -13.24 5.73
CA GLY A 195 25.68 -12.55 4.70
C GLY A 195 24.84 -11.53 3.94
N VAL A 196 25.49 -10.76 3.10
CA VAL A 196 24.88 -9.73 2.26
C VAL A 196 25.10 -10.07 0.79
N ILE A 197 24.08 -9.93 -0.03
CA ILE A 197 24.18 -10.17 -1.47
C ILE A 197 25.02 -9.06 -2.09
N SER A 198 26.16 -9.44 -2.65
CA SER A 198 27.06 -8.52 -3.34
C SER A 198 26.77 -8.41 -4.82
N ARG A 199 26.42 -9.52 -5.45
CA ARG A 199 26.09 -9.59 -6.88
C ARG A 199 25.07 -10.66 -7.20
N ILE A 200 24.33 -10.39 -8.27
CA ILE A 200 23.44 -11.34 -8.94
C ILE A 200 23.99 -11.50 -10.34
N LEU A 201 24.40 -12.72 -10.68
CA LEU A 201 25.03 -13.02 -11.96
C LEU A 201 24.06 -13.74 -12.90
N PRO A 202 24.09 -13.43 -14.20
CA PRO A 202 23.29 -14.15 -15.19
C PRO A 202 23.68 -15.63 -15.24
N GLN A 203 22.83 -16.44 -15.87
CA GLN A 203 23.08 -17.87 -16.07
C GLN A 203 24.29 -18.14 -16.97
#